data_de9341343d0a7a5b12665b1435fdf1e6
#
_entry.id   de9341343d0a7a5b12665b1435fdf1e6
#
_cell.length_a   1.000
_cell.length_b   1.000
_cell.length_c   1.000
_cell.angle_alpha   90.00
_cell.angle_beta   90.00
_cell.angle_gamma   90.00
#
_symmetry.space_group_name_H-M   'P 1'
#
loop_
_entity.id
_entity.type
_entity.pdbx_description
1 polymer ?
#
loop_
_entity_poly.entity_id
_entity_poly.type
_entity_poly.pdbx_seq_one_letter_code
_entity_poly.pdbx_strand_id
1 'polypeptide(L)'
;MANFKLVGRPVPRHDAWAKVKGELQYSDDFEMPGMIYGKAVRSEYPAADIISIDTSAAKALPGVECVLTAEDLMCNTDVTKFGQMRDVGGGFEGLYKVLATGRIRYKSEPIALVAADTPELCEEAARLRSEERRVGKECRSRWSPYH
;
A
#
# COMPACT_ATOMS: atom_id res chain seq x y z
N MET A 1 -47.46 8.68 13.36
CA MET A 1 -46.25 7.96 12.91
C MET A 1 -45.92 8.46 11.52
N ALA A 2 -44.68 8.85 11.27
CA ALA A 2 -44.27 9.29 9.94
C ALA A 2 -44.29 8.09 8.97
N ASN A 3 -44.99 8.23 7.85
CA ASN A 3 -45.14 7.17 6.86
C ASN A 3 -43.97 7.28 5.87
N PHE A 4 -42.85 6.60 6.18
CA PHE A 4 -41.66 6.57 5.30
C PHE A 4 -41.90 5.70 4.08
N LYS A 5 -41.51 6.20 2.90
CA LYS A 5 -41.66 5.45 1.64
C LYS A 5 -40.71 4.24 1.51
N LEU A 6 -39.52 4.34 2.09
CA LEU A 6 -38.43 3.33 1.94
C LEU A 6 -37.99 2.72 3.28
N VAL A 7 -37.99 3.49 4.36
CA VAL A 7 -37.55 3.01 5.67
C VAL A 7 -38.54 1.97 6.20
N GLY A 8 -37.98 0.80 6.58
CA GLY A 8 -38.77 -0.32 7.08
C GLY A 8 -39.39 -1.23 6.00
N ARG A 9 -39.05 -1.00 4.73
CA ARG A 9 -39.46 -1.89 3.63
C ARG A 9 -38.26 -2.63 3.05
N PRO A 10 -38.40 -3.91 2.61
CA PRO A 10 -37.38 -4.63 1.89
C PRO A 10 -37.24 -4.02 0.49
N VAL A 11 -36.18 -3.25 0.28
CA VAL A 11 -35.84 -2.68 -1.02
C VAL A 11 -34.74 -3.53 -1.63
N PRO A 12 -34.91 -4.11 -2.83
CA PRO A 12 -33.86 -4.84 -3.50
C PRO A 12 -32.70 -3.92 -3.84
N ARG A 13 -31.47 -4.40 -3.63
CA ARG A 13 -30.24 -3.67 -4.01
C ARG A 13 -30.23 -3.52 -5.52
N HIS A 14 -29.93 -2.31 -6.00
CA HIS A 14 -29.89 -2.01 -7.44
C HIS A 14 -28.77 -2.77 -8.19
N ASP A 15 -27.67 -3.11 -7.48
CA ASP A 15 -26.53 -3.85 -8.02
C ASP A 15 -26.59 -5.37 -7.78
N ALA A 16 -27.64 -5.86 -7.14
CA ALA A 16 -27.74 -7.27 -6.75
C ALA A 16 -27.73 -8.21 -7.95
N TRP A 17 -28.46 -7.87 -9.01
CA TRP A 17 -28.52 -8.68 -10.22
C TRP A 17 -27.19 -8.77 -10.95
N ALA A 18 -26.51 -7.66 -11.12
CA ALA A 18 -25.19 -7.61 -11.75
C ALA A 18 -24.17 -8.45 -10.96
N LYS A 19 -24.23 -8.41 -9.62
CA LYS A 19 -23.36 -9.24 -8.77
C LYS A 19 -23.64 -10.74 -8.91
N VAL A 20 -24.90 -11.14 -8.85
CA VAL A 20 -25.28 -12.57 -8.93
C VAL A 20 -24.93 -13.15 -10.30
N LYS A 21 -25.04 -12.36 -11.36
CA LYS A 21 -24.69 -12.77 -12.73
C LYS A 21 -23.21 -12.69 -13.05
N GLY A 22 -22.38 -12.05 -12.20
CA GLY A 22 -20.98 -11.80 -12.50
C GLY A 22 -20.75 -10.70 -13.53
N GLU A 23 -21.74 -9.84 -13.77
CA GLU A 23 -21.68 -8.73 -14.72
C GLU A 23 -21.11 -7.43 -14.08
N LEU A 24 -21.01 -7.42 -12.75
CA LEU A 24 -20.50 -6.25 -12.04
C LEU A 24 -18.98 -6.22 -12.16
N GLN A 25 -18.46 -5.13 -12.69
CA GLN A 25 -17.02 -4.87 -12.76
C GLN A 25 -16.55 -4.22 -11.46
N TYR A 26 -15.49 -4.78 -10.90
CA TYR A 26 -14.75 -4.22 -9.77
C TYR A 26 -13.47 -3.53 -10.28
N SER A 27 -12.78 -2.80 -9.42
CA SER A 27 -11.55 -2.07 -9.79
C SER A 27 -10.48 -2.96 -10.44
N ASP A 28 -10.38 -4.21 -10.01
CA ASP A 28 -9.38 -5.16 -10.53
C ASP A 28 -9.78 -5.79 -11.87
N ASP A 29 -11.03 -5.60 -12.30
CA ASP A 29 -11.55 -6.12 -13.57
C ASP A 29 -11.38 -5.12 -14.73
N PHE A 30 -10.86 -3.92 -14.43
CA PHE A 30 -10.65 -2.91 -15.45
C PHE A 30 -9.34 -3.13 -16.21
N GLU A 31 -9.44 -3.34 -17.50
CA GLU A 31 -8.31 -3.42 -18.41
C GLU A 31 -8.43 -2.35 -19.49
N MET A 32 -7.35 -1.62 -19.74
CA MET A 32 -7.27 -0.60 -20.78
C MET A 32 -6.01 -0.81 -21.62
N PRO A 33 -6.06 -0.52 -22.95
CA PRO A 33 -4.87 -0.55 -23.78
C PRO A 33 -3.79 0.38 -23.25
N GLY A 34 -2.56 -0.14 -23.08
CA GLY A 34 -1.44 0.62 -22.53
C GLY A 34 -1.47 0.81 -21.01
N MET A 35 -2.32 0.08 -20.28
CA MET A 35 -2.32 0.08 -18.83
C MET A 35 -1.03 -0.58 -18.32
N ILE A 36 -0.43 0.05 -17.31
CA ILE A 36 0.68 -0.50 -16.56
C ILE A 36 0.20 -0.96 -15.18
N TYR A 37 0.85 -1.97 -14.63
CA TYR A 37 0.53 -2.52 -13.32
C TYR A 37 1.49 -2.00 -12.28
N GLY A 38 0.95 -1.64 -11.12
CA GLY A 38 1.74 -1.13 -10.00
C GLY A 38 1.74 -2.09 -8.81
N LYS A 39 2.91 -2.29 -8.21
CA LYS A 39 3.05 -3.09 -7.00
C LYS A 39 3.86 -2.37 -5.94
N ALA A 40 3.31 -2.31 -4.72
CA ALA A 40 4.05 -1.82 -3.57
C ALA A 40 4.96 -2.92 -3.04
N VAL A 41 6.24 -2.62 -2.98
CA VAL A 41 7.26 -3.44 -2.36
C VAL A 41 7.22 -3.21 -0.85
N ARG A 42 6.94 -4.26 -0.08
CA ARG A 42 6.68 -4.16 1.35
C ARG A 42 7.77 -4.82 2.16
N SER A 43 8.04 -4.27 3.33
CA SER A 43 9.01 -4.83 4.27
C SER A 43 8.52 -6.15 4.88
N GLU A 44 9.45 -7.10 5.05
CA GLU A 44 9.21 -8.35 5.78
C GLU A 44 9.40 -8.19 7.29
N TYR A 45 10.05 -7.09 7.70
CA TYR A 45 10.43 -6.85 9.09
C TYR A 45 9.45 -5.93 9.80
N PRO A 46 9.18 -6.19 11.07
CA PRO A 46 8.32 -5.33 11.88
C PRO A 46 9.01 -4.02 12.30
N ALA A 47 10.34 -4.04 12.44
CA ALA A 47 11.15 -2.87 12.76
C ALA A 47 12.58 -3.08 12.26
N ALA A 48 13.07 -2.19 11.41
CA ALA A 48 14.42 -2.24 10.86
C ALA A 48 14.87 -0.86 10.39
N ASP A 49 16.16 -0.61 10.36
CA ASP A 49 16.71 0.58 9.73
C ASP A 49 17.04 0.26 8.26
N ILE A 50 16.60 1.14 7.36
CA ILE A 50 16.89 1.06 5.92
C ILE A 50 18.22 1.79 5.72
N ILE A 51 19.25 1.05 5.30
CA ILE A 51 20.56 1.61 5.00
C ILE A 51 20.60 2.03 3.53
N SER A 52 20.20 1.14 2.65
CA SER A 52 20.12 1.41 1.21
C SER A 52 19.06 0.53 0.56
N ILE A 53 18.53 0.98 -0.57
CA ILE A 53 17.63 0.21 -1.43
C ILE A 53 18.26 0.21 -2.81
N ASP A 54 18.78 -0.94 -3.24
CA ASP A 54 19.27 -1.09 -4.60
C ASP A 54 18.13 -1.49 -5.52
N THR A 55 17.85 -0.65 -6.51
CA THR A 55 16.81 -0.84 -7.52
C THR A 55 17.37 -1.16 -8.90
N SER A 56 18.70 -1.25 -9.04
CA SER A 56 19.36 -1.38 -10.33
C SER A 56 18.95 -2.65 -11.10
N ALA A 57 18.91 -3.78 -10.40
CA ALA A 57 18.51 -5.06 -10.98
C ALA A 57 17.04 -5.04 -11.43
N ALA A 58 16.14 -4.43 -10.64
CA ALA A 58 14.75 -4.31 -10.98
C ALA A 58 14.52 -3.37 -12.18
N LYS A 59 15.25 -2.26 -12.24
CA LYS A 59 15.20 -1.31 -13.37
C LYS A 59 15.77 -1.88 -14.67
N ALA A 60 16.64 -2.89 -14.58
CA ALA A 60 17.24 -3.54 -15.76
C ALA A 60 16.33 -4.58 -16.41
N LEU A 61 15.21 -4.98 -15.78
CA LEU A 61 14.27 -5.92 -16.36
C LEU A 61 13.51 -5.28 -17.53
N PRO A 62 13.45 -5.95 -18.69
CA PRO A 62 12.65 -5.48 -19.81
C PRO A 62 11.15 -5.53 -19.44
N GLY A 63 10.42 -4.45 -19.73
CA GLY A 63 9.00 -4.30 -19.39
C GLY A 63 8.75 -3.71 -18.00
N VAL A 64 9.78 -3.37 -17.24
CA VAL A 64 9.66 -2.55 -16.05
C VAL A 64 9.78 -1.08 -16.45
N GLU A 65 8.70 -0.34 -16.29
CA GLU A 65 8.61 1.09 -16.67
C GLU A 65 9.29 1.99 -15.64
N CYS A 66 9.04 1.76 -14.36
CA CYS A 66 9.72 2.51 -13.32
C CYS A 66 9.78 1.77 -11.99
N VAL A 67 10.77 2.14 -11.18
CA VAL A 67 10.91 1.76 -9.77
C VAL A 67 11.13 3.03 -8.97
N LEU A 68 10.21 3.35 -8.07
CA LEU A 68 10.21 4.56 -7.27
C LEU A 68 10.53 4.23 -5.82
N THR A 69 11.42 5.01 -5.24
CA THR A 69 11.75 4.99 -3.81
C THR A 69 11.20 6.25 -3.12
N ALA A 70 11.37 6.33 -1.82
CA ALA A 70 10.96 7.50 -1.06
C ALA A 70 11.66 8.80 -1.52
N GLU A 71 12.87 8.69 -2.08
CA GLU A 71 13.67 9.81 -2.59
C GLU A 71 13.14 10.34 -3.92
N ASP A 72 12.57 9.45 -4.75
CA ASP A 72 11.99 9.80 -6.05
C ASP A 72 10.64 10.51 -5.91
N LEU A 73 9.98 10.39 -4.77
CA LEU A 73 8.67 10.99 -4.52
C LEU A 73 8.82 12.44 -4.06
N MET A 74 8.48 13.39 -4.93
CA MET A 74 8.43 14.83 -4.58
C MET A 74 7.49 15.14 -3.40
N CYS A 75 6.54 14.27 -3.11
CA CYS A 75 5.51 14.38 -2.09
C CYS A 75 5.49 13.18 -1.14
N ASN A 76 6.64 12.64 -0.76
CA ASN A 76 6.70 11.67 0.35
C ASN A 76 6.45 12.34 1.70
N THR A 77 5.68 13.42 1.66
CA THR A 77 5.26 14.18 2.82
C THR A 77 4.05 13.53 3.45
N ASP A 78 3.97 13.74 4.74
CA ASP A 78 2.85 13.36 5.58
C ASP A 78 1.51 13.50 4.86
N VAL A 79 0.76 12.40 4.78
CA VAL A 79 -0.60 12.37 4.25
C VAL A 79 -1.51 13.36 4.99
N THR A 80 -1.08 13.84 6.15
CA THR A 80 -1.75 14.88 6.94
C THR A 80 -1.80 16.25 6.25
N LYS A 81 -0.98 16.49 5.23
CA LYS A 81 -1.10 17.70 4.40
C LYS A 81 -2.16 17.57 3.30
N PHE A 82 -2.64 16.37 3.01
CA PHE A 82 -3.79 16.15 2.16
C PHE A 82 -5.09 16.39 2.93
N GLY A 83 -5.49 17.64 2.94
CA GLY A 83 -6.77 18.06 3.49
C GLY A 83 -6.83 17.89 5.00
N GLN A 84 -7.10 18.96 5.65
CA GLN A 84 -7.41 19.13 7.04
C GLN A 84 -8.32 18.01 7.59
N MET A 85 -7.78 16.83 7.78
CA MET A 85 -8.39 15.80 8.62
C MET A 85 -8.24 16.16 10.12
N ARG A 86 -8.04 17.45 10.39
CA ARG A 86 -7.99 18.03 11.76
C ARG A 86 -9.31 17.88 12.50
N ASP A 87 -10.42 17.69 11.78
CA ASP A 87 -11.77 17.71 12.38
C ASP A 87 -12.31 16.33 12.74
N VAL A 88 -11.58 15.24 12.49
CA VAL A 88 -12.01 13.91 12.91
C VAL A 88 -11.33 13.49 14.22
N GLY A 89 -11.32 14.36 15.21
CA GLY A 89 -11.18 14.09 16.65
C GLY A 89 -10.14 13.06 17.15
N GLY A 90 -9.17 12.67 16.36
CA GLY A 90 -8.15 11.72 16.73
C GLY A 90 -6.78 12.24 16.33
N GLY A 91 -5.97 12.62 17.30
CA GLY A 91 -4.64 13.17 17.14
C GLY A 91 -3.62 12.26 16.46
N PHE A 92 -3.87 11.91 15.20
CA PHE A 92 -2.88 11.29 14.32
C PHE A 92 -2.13 12.38 13.58
N GLU A 93 -1.38 13.18 14.30
CA GLU A 93 -0.49 14.15 13.69
C GLU A 93 0.68 13.43 13.02
N GLY A 94 0.66 13.43 11.68
CA GLY A 94 1.89 13.54 10.90
C GLY A 94 2.82 12.32 10.82
N LEU A 95 2.37 11.06 10.92
CA LEU A 95 3.31 9.96 11.03
C LEU A 95 3.32 8.94 9.89
N TYR A 96 2.44 9.06 8.90
CA TYR A 96 2.39 8.09 7.81
C TYR A 96 2.99 8.67 6.53
N LYS A 97 4.21 8.29 6.26
CA LYS A 97 4.82 8.52 4.94
C LYS A 97 4.24 7.53 3.94
N VAL A 98 4.14 7.93 2.68
CA VAL A 98 3.70 7.03 1.59
C VAL A 98 4.66 5.85 1.45
N LEU A 99 5.97 6.13 1.45
CA LEU A 99 7.03 5.14 1.50
C LEU A 99 7.92 5.37 2.73
N ALA A 100 8.38 4.29 3.33
CA ALA A 100 9.27 4.37 4.48
C ALA A 100 10.61 5.04 4.13
N THR A 101 11.06 5.92 5.01
CA THR A 101 12.37 6.59 4.91
C THR A 101 13.20 6.31 6.15
N GLY A 102 14.40 5.78 5.97
CA GLY A 102 15.37 5.55 7.02
C GLY A 102 15.01 4.43 8.00
N ARG A 103 13.74 4.27 8.40
CA ARG A 103 13.32 3.25 9.33
C ARG A 103 11.96 2.68 8.99
N ILE A 104 11.85 1.35 9.05
CA ILE A 104 10.62 0.58 8.99
C ILE A 104 10.02 0.52 10.40
N ARG A 105 8.74 0.82 10.54
CA ARG A 105 8.03 0.95 11.83
C ARG A 105 7.10 -0.22 12.10
N TYR A 106 6.58 -0.87 11.04
CA TYR A 106 5.68 -2.00 11.13
C TYR A 106 5.87 -2.97 9.97
N LYS A 107 5.47 -4.21 10.18
CA LYS A 107 5.52 -5.25 9.16
C LYS A 107 4.64 -4.85 7.96
N SER A 108 5.16 -5.08 6.75
CA SER A 108 4.49 -4.73 5.49
C SER A 108 4.41 -3.22 5.20
N GLU A 109 5.20 -2.39 5.87
CA GLU A 109 5.35 -0.99 5.50
C GLU A 109 5.90 -0.88 4.06
N PRO A 110 5.28 -0.06 3.18
CA PRO A 110 5.74 0.09 1.82
C PRO A 110 7.08 0.86 1.79
N ILE A 111 8.04 0.35 1.02
CA ILE A 111 9.40 0.90 0.93
C ILE A 111 9.77 1.35 -0.48
N ALA A 112 9.14 0.75 -1.50
CA ALA A 112 9.29 1.15 -2.89
C ALA A 112 8.01 0.81 -3.67
N LEU A 113 7.89 1.39 -4.86
CA LEU A 113 6.82 1.10 -5.82
C LEU A 113 7.47 0.64 -7.12
N VAL A 114 6.91 -0.40 -7.71
CA VAL A 114 7.31 -0.91 -9.03
C VAL A 114 6.13 -0.77 -9.97
N ALA A 115 6.38 -0.33 -11.19
CA ALA A 115 5.41 -0.33 -12.27
C ALA A 115 5.99 -1.06 -13.48
N ALA A 116 5.20 -1.96 -14.06
CA ALA A 116 5.60 -2.79 -15.19
C ALA A 116 4.39 -3.11 -16.10
N ASP A 117 4.67 -3.65 -17.27
CA ASP A 117 3.66 -4.00 -18.28
C ASP A 117 2.75 -5.14 -17.85
N THR A 118 3.22 -6.03 -16.96
CA THR A 118 2.44 -7.17 -16.46
C THR A 118 2.55 -7.33 -14.94
N PRO A 119 1.52 -7.91 -14.29
CA PRO A 119 1.57 -8.18 -12.86
C PRO A 119 2.73 -9.10 -12.45
N GLU A 120 3.05 -10.10 -13.28
CA GLU A 120 4.12 -11.07 -13.05
C GLU A 120 5.49 -10.37 -13.03
N LEU A 121 5.72 -9.45 -13.97
CA LEU A 121 6.94 -8.63 -14.00
C LEU A 121 7.07 -7.74 -12.76
N CYS A 122 5.96 -7.17 -12.28
CA CYS A 122 5.97 -6.43 -11.03
C CYS A 122 6.40 -7.30 -9.85
N GLU A 123 5.95 -8.58 -9.82
CA GLU A 123 6.37 -9.51 -8.76
C GLU A 123 7.83 -9.89 -8.85
N GLU A 124 8.31 -10.17 -10.05
CA GLU A 124 9.71 -10.49 -10.30
C GLU A 124 10.61 -9.31 -9.92
N ALA A 125 10.30 -8.12 -10.40
CA ALA A 125 11.03 -6.90 -10.05
C ALA A 125 11.01 -6.62 -8.54
N ALA A 126 9.90 -6.87 -7.87
CA ALA A 126 9.81 -6.72 -6.42
C ALA A 126 10.69 -7.71 -5.65
N ARG A 127 10.99 -8.89 -6.22
CA ARG A 127 11.89 -9.90 -5.61
C ARG A 127 13.35 -9.58 -5.83
N LEU A 128 13.72 -8.91 -6.94
CA LEU A 128 15.10 -8.60 -7.30
C LEU A 128 15.71 -7.45 -6.51
N ARG A 129 14.97 -6.85 -5.61
CA ARG A 129 15.50 -5.80 -4.73
C ARG A 129 16.58 -6.34 -3.82
N SER A 130 17.67 -5.62 -3.70
CA SER A 130 18.66 -5.79 -2.66
C SER A 130 18.42 -4.76 -1.57
N GLU A 131 18.18 -5.21 -0.35
CA GLU A 131 18.07 -4.33 0.82
C GLU A 131 19.24 -4.62 1.75
N GLU A 132 20.05 -3.62 2.03
CA GLU A 132 21.02 -3.71 3.12
C GLU A 132 20.36 -3.23 4.41
N ARG A 133 20.32 -4.12 5.41
CA ARG A 133 19.54 -3.91 6.65
C ARG A 133 20.39 -4.08 7.89
N ARG A 134 20.14 -3.22 8.86
CA ARG A 134 20.40 -3.56 10.26
C ARG A 134 19.08 -3.74 10.97
N VAL A 135 18.83 -4.96 11.45
CA VAL A 135 17.69 -5.24 12.32
C VAL A 135 17.92 -4.48 13.61
N GLY A 136 17.07 -3.51 13.90
CA GLY A 136 17.04 -2.86 15.21
C GLY A 136 16.73 -3.89 16.28
N LYS A 137 17.22 -3.68 17.50
CA LYS A 137 16.90 -4.53 18.65
C LYS A 137 15.39 -4.71 18.70
N GLU A 138 14.94 -5.95 18.53
CA GLU A 138 13.55 -6.31 18.79
C GLU A 138 13.20 -5.82 20.19
N CYS A 139 12.19 -4.97 20.31
CA CYS A 139 11.58 -4.73 21.60
C CYS A 139 10.97 -6.06 22.04
N ARG A 140 11.70 -6.84 22.81
CA ARG A 140 11.13 -7.91 23.60
C ARG A 140 10.12 -7.23 24.50
N SER A 141 8.84 -7.50 24.26
CA SER A 141 7.80 -6.95 25.11
C SER A 141 8.08 -7.39 26.54
N ARG A 142 8.10 -6.45 27.48
CA ARG A 142 8.20 -6.68 28.92
C ARG A 142 7.00 -7.46 29.49
N TRP A 143 6.15 -7.98 28.64
CA TRP A 143 4.90 -8.67 28.97
C TRP A 143 4.98 -10.19 28.80
N SER A 144 6.14 -10.78 28.90
CA SER A 144 6.23 -12.22 29.14
C SER A 144 6.12 -12.46 30.66
N PRO A 145 5.03 -13.02 31.19
CA PRO A 145 4.87 -13.28 32.61
C PRO A 145 5.66 -14.51 33.10
N TYR A 146 6.50 -15.09 32.25
CA TYR A 146 7.32 -16.26 32.58
C TYR A 146 8.80 -15.92 32.40
N HIS A 147 9.40 -15.54 33.50
CA HIS A 147 10.80 -15.78 33.79
C HIS A 147 10.90 -17.04 34.58
#